data_c6cdfe3450795970c7bd218d0786cd3f
#
_entry.id   c6cdfe3450795970c7bd218d0786cd3f
#
_cell.length_a   1.000
_cell.length_b   1.000
_cell.length_c   1.000
_cell.angle_alpha   90.00
_cell.angle_beta   90.00
_cell.angle_gamma   90.00
#
_symmetry.space_group_name_H-M   'P 1'
#
loop_
_entity.id
_entity.type
_entity.pdbx_description
1 polymer ?
#
loop_
_entity_poly.entity_id
_entity_poly.type
_entity_poly.pdbx_seq_one_letter_code
_entity_poly.pdbx_strand_id
1 'polypeptide(L)'
;MWVPEHTHIPVSRVSPFPSAEELPPGYYHMMNPFASLAAAGAVTKDLKIGTAVSLVLQHSLINLAVETATIDVLTGGRLLLGAGVGWNAEELAGHRPELPFRQRYSAMRERVAGLRTLWGKDPVSFDGSWDQLESSVVQPKPCSGRIPILMGNWGNVGMRHAAEYADEWFPSDNMLIGPQG
;
A
#
# COMPACT_ATOMS: atom_id res chain seq x y z
N MET A 1 -13.02 9.08 1.08
CA MET A 1 -11.85 9.95 0.87
C MET A 1 -10.66 9.07 0.51
N TRP A 2 -9.87 9.45 -0.52
CA TRP A 2 -8.69 8.70 -0.95
C TRP A 2 -7.47 9.60 -0.90
N VAL A 3 -6.33 9.06 -0.44
CA VAL A 3 -5.05 9.79 -0.32
C VAL A 3 -3.94 8.99 -1.00
N PRO A 4 -3.22 9.58 -1.96
CA PRO A 4 -2.06 8.94 -2.61
C PRO A 4 -0.82 9.01 -1.72
N GLU A 5 0.23 8.26 -2.13
CA GLU A 5 1.50 8.25 -1.45
C GLU A 5 2.68 8.35 -2.42
N HIS A 6 3.55 9.32 -2.16
CA HIS A 6 4.96 9.33 -2.51
C HIS A 6 5.70 10.01 -1.36
N THR A 7 6.62 9.30 -0.73
CA THR A 7 7.34 9.82 0.44
C THR A 7 8.39 10.84 0.03
N HIS A 8 8.97 10.66 -1.15
CA HIS A 8 9.94 11.54 -1.77
C HIS A 8 10.05 11.24 -3.27
N ILE A 9 10.52 12.19 -4.04
CA ILE A 9 10.86 12.01 -5.44
C ILE A 9 12.37 12.22 -5.58
N PRO A 10 13.16 11.16 -5.85
CA PRO A 10 14.61 11.30 -6.04
C PRO A 10 14.95 12.24 -7.20
N VAL A 11 15.85 13.20 -6.96
CA VAL A 11 16.29 14.14 -8.00
C VAL A 11 17.02 13.40 -9.14
N SER A 12 17.68 12.28 -8.80
CA SER A 12 18.38 11.40 -9.76
C SER A 12 17.44 10.46 -10.53
N ARG A 13 16.13 10.58 -10.36
CA ARG A 13 15.14 9.70 -10.98
C ARG A 13 15.31 9.65 -12.51
N VAL A 14 15.39 8.43 -13.03
CA VAL A 14 15.31 8.10 -14.47
C VAL A 14 14.10 7.24 -14.81
N SER A 15 13.42 6.68 -13.80
CA SER A 15 12.16 5.96 -13.98
C SER A 15 11.12 6.86 -14.65
N PRO A 16 10.53 6.46 -15.80
CA PRO A 16 9.53 7.27 -16.49
C PRO A 16 8.24 7.33 -15.66
N PHE A 17 7.57 8.50 -15.71
CA PHE A 17 6.22 8.59 -15.18
C PHE A 17 5.26 7.81 -16.09
N PRO A 18 4.32 7.03 -15.53
CA PRO A 18 3.49 6.10 -16.31
C PRO A 18 2.69 6.71 -17.46
N SER A 19 2.31 7.98 -17.40
CA SER A 19 1.60 8.68 -18.47
C SER A 19 2.52 9.22 -19.58
N ALA A 20 3.84 9.03 -19.47
CA ALA A 20 4.87 9.58 -20.37
C ALA A 20 4.93 11.11 -20.43
N GLU A 21 4.24 11.80 -19.55
CA GLU A 21 4.27 13.25 -19.37
C GLU A 21 5.25 13.64 -18.25
N GLU A 22 5.48 14.95 -18.09
CA GLU A 22 6.21 15.45 -16.93
C GLU A 22 5.48 15.08 -15.64
N LEU A 23 6.26 14.82 -14.60
CA LEU A 23 5.70 14.51 -13.28
C LEU A 23 4.91 15.73 -12.76
N PRO A 24 3.59 15.58 -12.48
CA PRO A 24 2.78 16.69 -11.99
C PRO A 24 3.34 17.29 -10.69
N PRO A 25 3.33 18.63 -10.50
CA PRO A 25 3.89 19.28 -9.31
C PRO A 25 3.37 18.74 -7.98
N GLY A 26 2.13 18.24 -7.94
CA GLY A 26 1.53 17.65 -6.75
C GLY A 26 2.29 16.45 -6.18
N TYR A 27 3.07 15.74 -7.01
CA TYR A 27 3.90 14.60 -6.56
C TYR A 27 5.03 15.01 -5.62
N TYR A 28 5.47 16.26 -5.68
CA TYR A 28 6.52 16.80 -4.80
C TYR A 28 6.00 17.31 -3.44
N HIS A 29 4.67 17.27 -3.23
CA HIS A 29 4.02 17.90 -2.08
C HIS A 29 3.00 16.98 -1.40
N MET A 30 3.13 15.67 -1.54
CA MET A 30 2.23 14.72 -0.91
C MET A 30 2.46 14.65 0.60
N MET A 31 1.38 14.71 1.36
CA MET A 31 1.41 14.47 2.80
C MET A 31 1.42 12.96 3.07
N ASN A 32 1.88 12.58 4.27
CA ASN A 32 1.76 11.19 4.71
C ASN A 32 0.27 10.76 4.69
N PRO A 33 -0.09 9.68 3.97
CA PRO A 33 -1.48 9.28 3.78
C PRO A 33 -2.12 8.82 5.09
N PHE A 34 -1.41 8.11 5.94
CA PHE A 34 -1.97 7.56 7.17
C PHE A 34 -2.26 8.64 8.21
N ALA A 35 -1.38 9.62 8.35
CA ALA A 35 -1.64 10.79 9.18
C ALA A 35 -2.86 11.58 8.69
N SER A 36 -2.97 11.79 7.37
CA SER A 36 -4.09 12.49 6.74
C SER A 36 -5.41 11.72 6.93
N LEU A 37 -5.39 10.40 6.78
CA LEU A 37 -6.56 9.54 6.99
C LEU A 37 -6.98 9.49 8.45
N ALA A 38 -6.05 9.44 9.39
CA ALA A 38 -6.37 9.51 10.82
C ALA A 38 -7.07 10.82 11.17
N ALA A 39 -6.56 11.95 10.67
CA ALA A 39 -7.17 13.26 10.88
C ALA A 39 -8.59 13.34 10.27
N ALA A 40 -8.77 12.88 9.02
CA ALA A 40 -10.08 12.83 8.37
C ALA A 40 -11.06 11.90 9.11
N GLY A 41 -10.56 10.77 9.57
CA GLY A 41 -11.34 9.80 10.33
C GLY A 41 -11.85 10.33 11.68
N ALA A 42 -11.04 11.16 12.34
CA ALA A 42 -11.39 11.76 13.63
C ALA A 42 -12.54 12.79 13.55
N VAL A 43 -12.70 13.46 12.40
CA VAL A 43 -13.72 14.50 12.20
C VAL A 43 -14.93 14.03 11.39
N THR A 44 -14.97 12.76 10.98
CA THR A 44 -16.07 12.16 10.21
C THR A 44 -16.61 10.91 10.92
N LYS A 45 -17.88 10.55 10.63
CA LYS A 45 -18.52 9.37 11.25
C LYS A 45 -18.74 8.22 10.27
N ASP A 46 -19.15 8.51 9.04
CA ASP A 46 -19.60 7.49 8.08
C ASP A 46 -18.70 7.40 6.84
N LEU A 47 -17.82 8.39 6.67
CA LEU A 47 -16.94 8.45 5.50
C LEU A 47 -15.95 7.27 5.48
N LYS A 48 -16.00 6.48 4.42
CA LYS A 48 -14.93 5.51 4.13
C LYS A 48 -13.66 6.28 3.75
N ILE A 49 -12.54 5.87 4.32
CA ILE A 49 -11.23 6.46 4.10
C ILE A 49 -10.26 5.41 3.59
N GLY A 50 -9.34 5.79 2.74
CA GLY A 50 -8.40 4.82 2.18
C GLY A 50 -7.25 5.46 1.42
N THR A 51 -6.26 4.65 1.13
CA THR A 51 -5.12 5.04 0.30
C THR A 51 -5.37 4.76 -1.18
N ALA A 52 -4.90 5.65 -2.07
CA ALA A 52 -5.05 5.49 -3.53
C ALA A 52 -3.80 5.90 -4.31
N VAL A 53 -2.74 5.13 -4.15
CA VAL A 53 -2.50 3.93 -3.34
C VAL A 53 -1.39 4.19 -2.34
N SER A 54 -1.29 3.37 -1.28
CA SER A 54 -0.07 3.32 -0.46
C SER A 54 0.99 2.47 -1.13
N LEU A 55 2.23 2.93 -1.09
CA LEU A 55 3.41 2.20 -1.57
C LEU A 55 3.89 1.22 -0.48
N VAL A 56 3.06 0.22 -0.20
CA VAL A 56 3.19 -0.67 0.97
C VAL A 56 4.53 -1.39 1.10
N LEU A 57 5.30 -1.50 0.01
CA LEU A 57 6.65 -2.06 0.02
C LEU A 57 7.69 -1.11 0.62
N GLN A 58 7.41 0.18 0.68
CA GLN A 58 8.30 1.19 1.24
C GLN A 58 8.20 1.30 2.76
N HIS A 59 7.23 0.61 3.37
CA HIS A 59 7.02 0.56 4.81
C HIS A 59 7.63 -0.70 5.42
N SER A 60 7.96 -0.66 6.72
CA SER A 60 8.16 -1.87 7.52
C SER A 60 6.83 -2.63 7.63
N LEU A 61 6.84 -3.94 7.45
CA LEU A 61 5.65 -4.78 7.58
C LEU A 61 4.95 -4.58 8.94
N ILE A 62 5.74 -4.61 10.03
CA ILE A 62 5.21 -4.51 11.40
C ILE A 62 4.57 -3.14 11.62
N ASN A 63 5.29 -2.06 11.27
CA ASN A 63 4.77 -0.70 11.46
C ASN A 63 3.50 -0.48 10.63
N LEU A 64 3.47 -0.93 9.38
CA LEU A 64 2.30 -0.80 8.51
C LEU A 64 1.09 -1.57 9.06
N ALA A 65 1.31 -2.79 9.60
CA ALA A 65 0.23 -3.57 10.20
C ALA A 65 -0.37 -2.87 11.43
N VAL A 66 0.48 -2.32 12.30
CA VAL A 66 0.05 -1.59 13.51
C VAL A 66 -0.62 -0.27 13.15
N GLU A 67 -0.04 0.51 12.25
CA GLU A 67 -0.55 1.82 11.82
C GLU A 67 -1.94 1.69 11.19
N THR A 68 -2.09 0.78 10.24
CA THR A 68 -3.37 0.54 9.57
C THR A 68 -4.43 0.00 10.53
N ALA A 69 -4.08 -0.94 11.41
CA ALA A 69 -5.00 -1.46 12.43
C ALA A 69 -5.40 -0.36 13.43
N THR A 70 -4.47 0.54 13.81
CA THR A 70 -4.76 1.67 14.68
C THR A 70 -5.79 2.60 14.06
N ILE A 71 -5.59 2.98 12.78
CA ILE A 71 -6.55 3.84 12.06
C ILE A 71 -7.90 3.15 11.92
N ASP A 72 -7.92 1.85 11.62
CA ASP A 72 -9.15 1.08 11.51
C ASP A 72 -9.94 1.07 12.82
N VAL A 73 -9.27 0.87 13.96
CA VAL A 73 -9.89 0.93 15.30
C VAL A 73 -10.40 2.35 15.60
N LEU A 74 -9.58 3.38 15.40
CA LEU A 74 -9.96 4.78 15.65
C LEU A 74 -11.17 5.22 14.82
N THR A 75 -11.34 4.61 13.64
CA THR A 75 -12.40 4.97 12.71
C THR A 75 -13.58 3.98 12.70
N GLY A 76 -13.56 2.97 13.58
CA GLY A 76 -14.62 1.98 13.67
C GLY A 76 -14.78 1.12 12.40
N GLY A 77 -13.69 0.67 11.80
CA GLY A 77 -13.71 -0.23 10.66
C GLY A 77 -13.97 0.46 9.32
N ARG A 78 -13.57 1.73 9.16
CA ARG A 78 -13.80 2.51 7.93
C ARG A 78 -12.59 2.58 6.99
N LEU A 79 -11.46 1.96 7.36
CA LEU A 79 -10.24 1.99 6.56
C LEU A 79 -10.31 1.00 5.40
N LEU A 80 -9.86 1.45 4.24
CA LEU A 80 -9.60 0.65 3.05
C LEU A 80 -8.13 0.83 2.65
N LEU A 81 -7.36 -0.26 2.58
CA LEU A 81 -5.95 -0.19 2.19
C LEU A 81 -5.81 -0.36 0.68
N GLY A 82 -5.78 0.73 -0.06
CA GLY A 82 -5.38 0.70 -1.46
C GLY A 82 -3.86 0.52 -1.53
N ALA A 83 -3.41 -0.60 -2.07
CA ALA A 83 -2.02 -1.01 -2.13
C ALA A 83 -1.47 -0.96 -3.55
N GLY A 84 -0.29 -0.37 -3.72
CA GLY A 84 0.43 -0.27 -4.98
C GLY A 84 1.87 -0.74 -4.88
N VAL A 85 2.41 -1.25 -5.99
CA VAL A 85 3.82 -1.70 -6.08
C VAL A 85 4.80 -0.55 -6.36
N GLY A 86 4.29 0.64 -6.72
CA GLY A 86 5.10 1.76 -7.16
C GLY A 86 5.65 1.62 -8.57
N TRP A 87 5.88 2.77 -9.20
CA TRP A 87 6.47 2.88 -10.55
C TRP A 87 7.91 3.40 -10.52
N ASN A 88 8.31 4.07 -9.45
CA ASN A 88 9.58 4.76 -9.28
C ASN A 88 10.59 3.81 -8.62
N ALA A 89 11.53 3.30 -9.43
CA ALA A 89 12.52 2.34 -8.95
C ALA A 89 13.50 2.96 -7.94
N GLU A 90 13.85 4.22 -8.15
CA GLU A 90 14.79 4.96 -7.29
C GLU A 90 14.16 5.25 -5.93
N GLU A 91 12.88 5.56 -5.89
CA GLU A 91 12.14 5.74 -4.64
C GLU A 91 12.07 4.43 -3.85
N LEU A 92 11.72 3.32 -4.51
CA LEU A 92 11.72 2.01 -3.86
C LEU A 92 13.10 1.66 -3.31
N ALA A 93 14.16 1.89 -4.09
CA ALA A 93 15.54 1.61 -3.67
C ALA A 93 15.97 2.45 -2.46
N GLY A 94 15.43 3.66 -2.30
CA GLY A 94 15.66 4.50 -1.12
C GLY A 94 15.12 3.88 0.18
N HIS A 95 14.03 3.13 0.10
CA HIS A 95 13.40 2.46 1.25
C HIS A 95 13.86 1.01 1.41
N ARG A 96 14.01 0.29 0.30
CA ARG A 96 14.29 -1.14 0.26
C ARG A 96 15.42 -1.44 -0.75
N PRO A 97 16.67 -1.05 -0.45
CA PRO A 97 17.80 -1.25 -1.35
C PRO A 97 18.08 -2.73 -1.65
N GLU A 98 17.68 -3.63 -0.76
CA GLU A 98 17.79 -5.09 -0.91
C GLU A 98 16.74 -5.69 -1.86
N LEU A 99 15.65 -4.96 -2.18
CA LEU A 99 14.55 -5.44 -3.01
C LEU A 99 14.74 -5.00 -4.47
N PRO A 100 15.13 -5.89 -5.39
CA PRO A 100 15.22 -5.56 -6.81
C PRO A 100 13.86 -5.13 -7.37
N PHE A 101 13.79 -4.02 -8.09
CA PHE A 101 12.54 -3.46 -8.61
C PHE A 101 11.70 -4.47 -9.42
N ARG A 102 12.37 -5.35 -10.20
CA ARG A 102 11.68 -6.41 -10.97
C ARG A 102 10.92 -7.41 -10.11
N GLN A 103 11.27 -7.53 -8.82
CA GLN A 103 10.66 -8.48 -7.88
C GLN A 103 9.54 -7.84 -7.04
N ARG A 104 9.20 -6.58 -7.27
CA ARG A 104 8.19 -5.85 -6.49
C ARG A 104 6.81 -6.52 -6.47
N TYR A 105 6.41 -7.24 -7.52
CA TYR A 105 5.12 -7.95 -7.53
C TYR A 105 5.13 -9.21 -6.63
N SER A 106 6.23 -9.97 -6.61
CA SER A 106 6.37 -11.10 -5.68
C SER A 106 6.48 -10.62 -4.24
N ALA A 107 7.22 -9.54 -4.00
CA ALA A 107 7.29 -8.91 -2.69
C ALA A 107 5.93 -8.36 -2.23
N MET A 108 5.11 -7.82 -3.16
CA MET A 108 3.75 -7.37 -2.85
C MET A 108 2.85 -8.52 -2.38
N ARG A 109 2.90 -9.68 -3.07
CA ARG A 109 2.15 -10.87 -2.64
C ARG A 109 2.52 -11.28 -1.21
N GLU A 110 3.82 -11.31 -0.93
CA GLU A 110 4.34 -11.61 0.41
C GLU A 110 3.89 -10.57 1.43
N ARG A 111 3.97 -9.27 1.10
CA ARG A 111 3.54 -8.17 1.96
C ARG A 111 2.06 -8.28 2.33
N VAL A 112 1.19 -8.59 1.38
CA VAL A 112 -0.24 -8.80 1.63
C VAL A 112 -0.48 -10.00 2.55
N ALA A 113 0.24 -11.11 2.32
CA ALA A 113 0.17 -12.27 3.20
C ALA A 113 0.65 -11.94 4.62
N GLY A 114 1.77 -11.22 4.75
CA GLY A 114 2.30 -10.74 6.02
C GLY A 114 1.32 -9.86 6.79
N LEU A 115 0.74 -8.86 6.14
CA LEU A 115 -0.27 -7.99 6.76
C LEU A 115 -1.46 -8.81 7.31
N ARG A 116 -2.00 -9.72 6.51
CA ARG A 116 -3.11 -10.58 6.94
C ARG A 116 -2.73 -11.47 8.11
N THR A 117 -1.49 -11.98 8.13
CA THR A 117 -0.97 -12.77 9.26
C THR A 117 -0.87 -11.91 10.52
N LEU A 118 -0.29 -10.71 10.42
CA LEU A 118 -0.10 -9.84 11.57
C LEU A 118 -1.42 -9.27 12.12
N TRP A 119 -2.44 -9.13 11.31
CA TRP A 119 -3.81 -8.77 11.76
C TRP A 119 -4.57 -9.95 12.39
N GLY A 120 -4.08 -11.18 12.24
CA GLY A 120 -4.66 -12.39 12.81
C GLY A 120 -4.50 -12.47 14.33
N LYS A 121 -4.96 -13.60 14.89
CA LYS A 121 -4.92 -13.84 16.35
C LYS A 121 -3.51 -14.12 16.84
N ASP A 122 -3.10 -13.42 17.89
CA ASP A 122 -1.80 -13.62 18.55
C ASP A 122 -1.66 -15.01 19.25
N PRO A 123 -0.44 -15.53 19.40
CA PRO A 123 0.80 -15.00 18.82
C PRO A 123 0.87 -15.21 17.30
N VAL A 124 1.52 -14.28 16.59
CA VAL A 124 1.74 -14.35 15.14
C VAL A 124 3.24 -14.45 14.83
N SER A 125 3.58 -15.15 13.76
CA SER A 125 4.92 -15.16 13.18
C SER A 125 4.82 -15.08 11.66
N PHE A 126 5.86 -14.61 11.00
CA PHE A 126 5.92 -14.55 9.55
C PHE A 126 7.34 -14.82 9.08
N ASP A 127 7.49 -15.75 8.13
CA ASP A 127 8.77 -16.13 7.55
C ASP A 127 8.68 -15.99 6.01
N GLY A 128 8.89 -14.76 5.56
CA GLY A 128 8.94 -14.42 4.13
C GLY A 128 10.36 -14.25 3.64
N SER A 129 10.50 -14.07 2.34
CA SER A 129 11.79 -13.78 1.69
C SER A 129 12.27 -12.34 1.94
N TRP A 130 11.34 -11.42 2.15
CA TRP A 130 11.57 -9.98 2.28
C TRP A 130 11.26 -9.44 3.67
N ASP A 131 10.31 -10.06 4.36
CA ASP A 131 9.89 -9.66 5.69
C ASP A 131 9.85 -10.89 6.61
N GLN A 132 10.35 -10.74 7.83
CA GLN A 132 10.37 -11.80 8.81
C GLN A 132 9.93 -11.27 10.17
N LEU A 133 9.23 -12.09 10.94
CA LEU A 133 8.82 -11.80 12.31
C LEU A 133 8.83 -13.11 13.12
N GLU A 134 9.61 -13.16 14.18
CA GLU A 134 9.52 -14.21 15.17
C GLU A 134 8.17 -14.17 15.91
N SER A 135 7.82 -15.26 16.59
CA SER A 135 6.55 -15.35 17.33
C SER A 135 6.37 -14.17 18.27
N SER A 136 5.36 -13.35 18.00
CA SER A 136 5.16 -12.05 18.62
C SER A 136 3.68 -11.76 18.88
N VAL A 137 3.43 -10.84 19.80
CA VAL A 137 2.13 -10.19 19.99
C VAL A 137 2.15 -8.87 19.23
N VAL A 138 1.24 -8.70 18.27
CA VAL A 138 1.14 -7.50 17.45
C VAL A 138 -0.24 -6.86 17.67
N GLN A 139 -0.28 -5.69 18.27
CA GLN A 139 -1.52 -4.98 18.61
C GLN A 139 -1.46 -3.52 18.15
N PRO A 140 -2.63 -2.86 17.86
CA PRO A 140 -3.99 -3.43 17.91
C PRO A 140 -4.29 -4.36 16.74
N LYS A 141 -5.45 -5.03 16.78
CA LYS A 141 -6.01 -5.74 15.64
C LYS A 141 -7.09 -4.90 14.97
N PRO A 142 -7.32 -5.04 13.65
CA PRO A 142 -8.47 -4.41 12.98
C PRO A 142 -9.81 -4.80 13.61
N CYS A 143 -10.80 -3.92 13.53
CA CYS A 143 -12.12 -4.13 14.11
C CYS A 143 -12.79 -5.45 13.72
N SER A 144 -12.64 -5.87 12.46
CA SER A 144 -13.19 -7.12 11.94
C SER A 144 -12.14 -8.25 11.81
N GLY A 145 -10.94 -8.06 12.38
CA GLY A 145 -9.81 -8.98 12.20
C GLY A 145 -9.12 -8.87 10.84
N ARG A 146 -9.57 -7.96 9.97
CA ARG A 146 -8.97 -7.71 8.65
C ARG A 146 -9.31 -6.30 8.16
N ILE A 147 -8.45 -5.75 7.30
CA ILE A 147 -8.71 -4.54 6.53
C ILE A 147 -8.82 -4.95 5.06
N PRO A 148 -9.84 -4.49 4.32
CA PRO A 148 -9.91 -4.75 2.88
C PRO A 148 -8.69 -4.17 2.16
N ILE A 149 -8.05 -5.01 1.34
CA ILE A 149 -6.90 -4.62 0.51
C ILE A 149 -7.36 -4.49 -0.93
N LEU A 150 -7.25 -3.26 -1.45
CA LEU A 150 -7.60 -2.91 -2.83
C LEU A 150 -6.30 -2.76 -3.62
N MET A 151 -6.15 -3.54 -4.69
CA MET A 151 -4.92 -3.49 -5.48
C MET A 151 -5.02 -2.45 -6.60
N GLY A 152 -4.25 -1.37 -6.48
CA GLY A 152 -4.11 -0.31 -7.48
C GLY A 152 -3.05 -0.66 -8.52
N ASN A 153 -3.35 -1.62 -9.37
CA ASN A 153 -2.47 -2.10 -10.42
C ASN A 153 -3.14 -2.01 -11.78
N TRP A 154 -2.34 -2.01 -12.84
CA TRP A 154 -2.79 -2.00 -14.22
C TRP A 154 -2.10 -3.08 -15.05
N GLY A 155 -2.62 -3.24 -16.29
CA GLY A 155 -2.10 -4.24 -17.21
C GLY A 155 -2.38 -5.69 -16.77
N ASN A 156 -2.14 -6.64 -17.67
CA ASN A 156 -2.46 -8.05 -17.44
C ASN A 156 -1.77 -8.66 -16.21
N VAL A 157 -0.55 -8.21 -15.90
CA VAL A 157 0.19 -8.68 -14.72
C VAL A 157 -0.47 -8.16 -13.45
N GLY A 158 -0.75 -6.88 -13.38
CA GLY A 158 -1.40 -6.25 -12.22
C GLY A 158 -2.78 -6.83 -11.94
N MET A 159 -3.62 -7.00 -12.96
CA MET A 159 -4.95 -7.59 -12.83
C MET A 159 -4.89 -9.04 -12.32
N ARG A 160 -3.93 -9.85 -12.81
CA ARG A 160 -3.72 -11.22 -12.32
C ARG A 160 -3.37 -11.24 -10.84
N HIS A 161 -2.44 -10.39 -10.42
CA HIS A 161 -2.05 -10.27 -9.02
C HIS A 161 -3.22 -9.78 -8.14
N ALA A 162 -4.02 -8.81 -8.62
CA ALA A 162 -5.22 -8.38 -7.90
C ALA A 162 -6.21 -9.53 -7.70
N ALA A 163 -6.51 -10.28 -8.76
CA ALA A 163 -7.43 -11.42 -8.70
C ALA A 163 -6.93 -12.56 -7.81
N GLU A 164 -5.61 -12.70 -7.64
CA GLU A 164 -5.01 -13.79 -6.88
C GLU A 164 -5.05 -13.57 -5.36
N TYR A 165 -4.80 -12.35 -4.89
CA TYR A 165 -4.61 -12.12 -3.46
C TYR A 165 -5.17 -10.80 -2.90
N ALA A 166 -5.78 -9.93 -3.71
CA ALA A 166 -6.48 -8.75 -3.20
C ALA A 166 -7.96 -9.06 -2.87
N ASP A 167 -8.60 -8.18 -2.11
CA ASP A 167 -10.03 -8.26 -1.88
C ASP A 167 -10.81 -7.59 -3.00
N GLU A 168 -10.22 -6.51 -3.57
CA GLU A 168 -10.81 -5.75 -4.69
C GLU A 168 -9.71 -5.27 -5.64
N TRP A 169 -10.10 -5.05 -6.90
CA TRP A 169 -9.27 -4.35 -7.87
C TRP A 169 -9.67 -2.89 -7.94
N PHE A 170 -8.68 -2.00 -7.90
CA PHE A 170 -8.85 -0.55 -7.88
C PHE A 170 -8.13 0.08 -9.07
N PRO A 171 -8.73 0.05 -10.28
CA PRO A 171 -8.14 0.69 -11.47
C PRO A 171 -8.25 2.21 -11.40
N SER A 172 -7.31 2.91 -12.02
CA SER A 172 -7.46 4.33 -12.33
C SER A 172 -8.01 4.49 -13.75
N ASP A 173 -8.83 5.51 -13.99
CA ASP A 173 -9.46 5.76 -15.30
C ASP A 173 -8.44 5.91 -16.43
N ASN A 174 -7.34 6.60 -16.18
CA ASN A 174 -6.23 6.75 -17.13
C ASN A 174 -5.53 5.43 -17.46
N MET A 175 -5.76 4.39 -16.67
CA MET A 175 -5.18 3.07 -16.83
C MET A 175 -6.06 2.11 -17.63
N LEU A 176 -7.35 2.41 -17.73
CA LEU A 176 -8.31 1.67 -18.55
C LEU A 176 -8.21 2.06 -20.03
N ILE A 177 -7.69 3.26 -20.32
CA ILE A 177 -7.54 3.83 -21.66
C ILE A 177 -6.06 3.78 -22.10
N GLY A 178 -5.29 2.80 -21.63
CA GLY A 178 -3.91 2.61 -22.09
C GLY A 178 -3.83 2.52 -23.62
N PRO A 179 -2.74 2.96 -24.25
CA PRO A 179 -2.58 2.84 -25.68
C PRO A 179 -2.84 1.38 -26.08
N GLN A 180 -3.76 1.21 -27.01
CA GLN A 180 -4.08 -0.11 -27.58
C GLN A 180 -2.81 -0.63 -28.26
N GLY A 181 -2.20 -1.61 -27.65
CA GLY A 181 -1.09 -2.38 -28.19
C GLY A 181 -1.27 -3.82 -27.82
#